data_0a6cc1b4e35f34f28c3f65719d3f8c8c
#
_entry.id   0a6cc1b4e35f34f28c3f65719d3f8c8c
#
_cell.length_a   1.000
_cell.length_b   1.000
_cell.length_c   1.000
_cell.angle_alpha   90.00
_cell.angle_beta   90.00
_cell.angle_gamma   90.00
#
_symmetry.space_group_name_H-M   'P 1'
#
loop_
_entity.id
_entity.type
_entity.pdbx_description
1 polymer ?
#
loop_
_entity_poly.entity_id
_entity_poly.type
_entity_poly.pdbx_seq_one_letter_code
_entity_poly.pdbx_strand_id
1 'polypeptide(L)'
;LMSALYLINLKAQEYVGLSMGPSYSYDIYYSLTDGVTASPERTNWELAFSTDPHDNNIRINSGNNVKLYEVTSDISEWENITELSSNAMQLRNSNVDWSFGAFVVNTSDGLNYGWGDYNTENHTIEGSRIYIITYGTNTKKMIINSLDSGVYNFIISNLDGSSEENVSIDVTTFSNKNFIYYSLETGEIIDREPNSNQWDLLFTKYEEDLNNDIANPLEYEQAYFVTGVLTNGNLMAQYDGSIEDNYNIMDLDTTRNINTIGYDWKEYTGTFSMVPNRSYYIADQDSEFVYKIIFESFSGQSSGNISFNILETEQLVNTQEYGLSSDEINIYPNPSSGVFFLDFKSSSNINITVKNLAGQTIKTEKLNTSNWIDLSDQVQGFYIIHITGTNINKVKKVSIVK
;
A
#
# COMPACT_ATOMS: atom_id res chain seq x y z
N LEU A 1 19.09 -0.97 -46.80
CA LEU A 1 17.87 -0.55 -46.09
C LEU A 1 16.98 -1.78 -45.95
N MET A 2 17.16 -2.55 -44.85
CA MET A 2 16.22 -3.58 -44.43
C MET A 2 15.36 -2.95 -43.34
N SER A 3 14.10 -2.64 -43.67
CA SER A 3 13.11 -2.28 -42.68
C SER A 3 12.72 -3.57 -41.93
N ALA A 4 13.08 -3.67 -40.67
CA ALA A 4 12.55 -4.71 -39.80
C ALA A 4 11.05 -4.41 -39.58
N LEU A 5 10.19 -5.24 -40.12
CA LEU A 5 8.76 -5.23 -39.81
C LEU A 5 8.66 -5.85 -38.40
N TYR A 6 8.49 -5.03 -37.38
CA TYR A 6 8.04 -5.50 -36.08
C TYR A 6 6.56 -5.89 -36.22
N LEU A 7 6.30 -7.18 -36.22
CA LEU A 7 4.95 -7.70 -36.02
C LEU A 7 4.57 -7.43 -34.56
N ILE A 8 3.84 -6.35 -34.31
CA ILE A 8 3.13 -6.13 -33.05
C ILE A 8 2.06 -7.25 -32.99
N ASN A 9 2.32 -8.29 -32.22
CA ASN A 9 1.31 -9.28 -31.87
C ASN A 9 0.39 -8.62 -30.83
N LEU A 10 -0.59 -7.84 -31.27
CA LEU A 10 -1.69 -7.43 -30.41
C LEU A 10 -2.42 -8.69 -29.95
N LYS A 11 -2.37 -8.99 -28.64
CA LYS A 11 -3.24 -10.01 -28.06
C LYS A 11 -4.69 -9.60 -28.25
N ALA A 12 -5.53 -10.57 -28.52
CA ALA A 12 -6.97 -10.34 -28.62
C ALA A 12 -7.50 -9.88 -27.24
N GLN A 13 -8.50 -8.99 -27.25
CA GLN A 13 -9.26 -8.66 -26.06
C GLN A 13 -9.80 -9.95 -25.43
N GLU A 14 -9.56 -10.14 -24.16
CA GLU A 14 -10.02 -11.28 -23.37
C GLU A 14 -11.17 -10.86 -22.46
N TYR A 15 -12.23 -11.66 -22.44
CA TYR A 15 -13.32 -11.51 -21.49
C TYR A 15 -13.03 -12.32 -20.23
N VAL A 16 -12.99 -11.64 -19.09
CA VAL A 16 -12.72 -12.23 -17.78
C VAL A 16 -14.01 -12.22 -16.95
N GLY A 17 -14.34 -13.36 -16.36
CA GLY A 17 -15.39 -13.49 -15.36
C GLY A 17 -14.82 -14.06 -14.07
N LEU A 18 -15.10 -13.41 -12.93
CA LEU A 18 -14.72 -13.88 -11.61
C LEU A 18 -15.87 -13.69 -10.61
N SER A 19 -15.76 -14.31 -9.44
CA SER A 19 -16.77 -14.23 -8.41
C SER A 19 -16.16 -14.09 -7.02
N MET A 20 -16.57 -13.05 -6.29
CA MET A 20 -16.28 -12.90 -4.87
C MET A 20 -17.22 -13.75 -3.98
N GLY A 21 -18.12 -14.50 -4.57
CA GLY A 21 -19.12 -15.30 -3.86
C GLY A 21 -20.28 -14.47 -3.26
N PRO A 22 -21.32 -15.17 -2.75
CA PRO A 22 -22.43 -14.53 -2.05
C PRO A 22 -21.93 -13.70 -0.86
N SER A 23 -22.49 -12.51 -0.67
CA SER A 23 -22.08 -11.55 0.37
C SER A 23 -20.60 -11.15 0.30
N TYR A 24 -19.97 -11.37 -0.86
CA TYR A 24 -18.54 -11.10 -1.07
C TYR A 24 -17.67 -11.89 -0.08
N SER A 25 -17.89 -13.21 -0.02
CA SER A 25 -17.25 -14.11 0.94
C SER A 25 -15.74 -14.24 0.70
N TYR A 26 -15.28 -13.97 -0.51
CA TYR A 26 -13.89 -14.14 -0.92
C TYR A 26 -13.29 -12.83 -1.39
N ASP A 27 -12.01 -12.62 -1.06
CA ASP A 27 -11.14 -11.71 -1.78
C ASP A 27 -10.57 -12.42 -3.00
N ILE A 28 -10.36 -11.69 -4.11
CA ILE A 28 -9.79 -12.28 -5.32
C ILE A 28 -8.52 -11.53 -5.67
N TYR A 29 -7.39 -12.21 -5.60
CA TYR A 29 -6.12 -11.75 -6.12
C TYR A 29 -6.01 -12.12 -7.59
N TYR A 30 -5.73 -11.15 -8.43
CA TYR A 30 -5.70 -11.30 -9.87
C TYR A 30 -4.40 -10.76 -10.46
N SER A 31 -3.72 -11.55 -11.26
CA SER A 31 -2.58 -11.12 -12.09
C SER A 31 -3.08 -10.75 -13.49
N LEU A 32 -2.56 -9.64 -14.03
CA LEU A 32 -2.87 -9.21 -15.40
C LEU A 32 -2.42 -10.23 -16.45
N THR A 33 -1.42 -11.06 -16.11
CA THR A 33 -0.87 -12.09 -17.01
C THR A 33 -1.44 -13.49 -16.77
N ASP A 34 -1.65 -13.87 -15.49
CA ASP A 34 -1.96 -15.26 -15.10
C ASP A 34 -3.42 -15.46 -14.67
N GLY A 35 -4.19 -14.36 -14.55
CA GLY A 35 -5.57 -14.43 -14.08
C GLY A 35 -5.69 -14.53 -12.55
N VAL A 36 -6.68 -15.28 -12.05
CA VAL A 36 -6.90 -15.45 -10.61
C VAL A 36 -5.78 -16.28 -9.99
N THR A 37 -5.03 -15.69 -9.06
CA THR A 37 -3.90 -16.35 -8.36
C THR A 37 -4.27 -16.85 -6.98
N ALA A 38 -5.25 -16.23 -6.30
CA ALA A 38 -5.80 -16.73 -5.05
C ALA A 38 -7.22 -16.21 -4.81
N SER A 39 -8.00 -16.98 -4.04
CA SER A 39 -9.38 -16.64 -3.66
C SER A 39 -9.63 -17.00 -2.19
N PRO A 40 -8.93 -16.36 -1.23
CA PRO A 40 -9.10 -16.69 0.18
C PRO A 40 -10.41 -16.12 0.75
N GLU A 41 -10.88 -16.73 1.85
CA GLU A 41 -11.98 -16.17 2.63
C GLU A 41 -11.63 -14.75 3.10
N ARG A 42 -12.55 -13.79 2.88
CA ARG A 42 -12.32 -12.38 3.20
C ARG A 42 -12.34 -12.08 4.70
N THR A 43 -13.06 -12.88 5.47
CA THR A 43 -13.40 -12.57 6.87
C THR A 43 -12.61 -13.37 7.90
N ASN A 44 -11.60 -14.13 7.50
CA ASN A 44 -10.84 -15.01 8.38
C ASN A 44 -9.62 -14.37 9.05
N TRP A 45 -9.54 -13.04 9.08
CA TRP A 45 -8.42 -12.30 9.66
C TRP A 45 -8.88 -10.95 10.22
N GLU A 46 -8.17 -10.41 11.19
CA GLU A 46 -8.42 -9.09 11.77
C GLU A 46 -7.23 -8.14 11.61
N LEU A 47 -6.01 -8.65 11.66
CA LEU A 47 -4.77 -7.87 11.54
C LEU A 47 -3.93 -8.35 10.35
N ALA A 48 -3.25 -7.41 9.69
CA ALA A 48 -2.26 -7.69 8.66
C ALA A 48 -0.98 -6.91 8.95
N PHE A 49 0.14 -7.61 9.03
CA PHE A 49 1.45 -7.07 9.35
C PHE A 49 2.30 -7.00 8.09
N SER A 50 2.93 -5.87 7.82
CA SER A 50 3.88 -5.74 6.72
C SER A 50 5.03 -6.73 6.88
N THR A 51 5.46 -7.33 5.79
CA THR A 51 6.58 -8.26 5.76
C THR A 51 7.90 -7.59 5.40
N ASP A 52 7.87 -6.32 4.96
CA ASP A 52 9.08 -5.52 4.76
C ASP A 52 9.69 -5.20 6.13
N PRO A 53 10.95 -5.60 6.38
CA PRO A 53 11.61 -5.35 7.67
C PRO A 53 11.86 -3.86 7.96
N HIS A 54 11.68 -2.98 6.97
CA HIS A 54 11.81 -1.52 7.11
C HIS A 54 10.45 -0.82 7.19
N ASP A 55 9.35 -1.58 7.12
CA ASP A 55 7.99 -1.07 7.23
C ASP A 55 7.31 -1.63 8.49
N ASN A 56 6.89 -0.74 9.38
CA ASN A 56 6.22 -1.07 10.64
C ASN A 56 4.69 -1.07 10.51
N ASN A 57 4.18 -1.18 9.30
CA ASN A 57 2.79 -1.01 8.97
C ASN A 57 1.93 -2.19 9.46
N ILE A 58 0.83 -1.87 10.12
CA ILE A 58 -0.18 -2.82 10.56
C ILE A 58 -1.55 -2.32 10.12
N ARG A 59 -2.27 -3.16 9.38
CA ARG A 59 -3.62 -2.88 8.86
C ARG A 59 -4.67 -3.71 9.59
N ILE A 60 -5.91 -3.21 9.58
CA ILE A 60 -7.09 -3.92 10.09
C ILE A 60 -7.99 -4.37 8.93
N ASN A 61 -8.78 -5.41 9.14
CA ASN A 61 -9.80 -5.85 8.19
C ASN A 61 -11.05 -4.93 8.25
N SER A 62 -10.89 -3.68 7.80
CA SER A 62 -11.98 -2.70 7.81
C SER A 62 -13.19 -3.21 7.02
N GLY A 63 -12.98 -3.91 5.90
CA GLY A 63 -14.04 -4.50 5.09
C GLY A 63 -14.90 -5.55 5.81
N ASN A 64 -14.40 -6.12 6.91
CA ASN A 64 -15.12 -7.00 7.83
C ASN A 64 -15.59 -6.29 9.11
N ASN A 65 -15.67 -4.95 9.08
CA ASN A 65 -16.09 -4.13 10.22
C ASN A 65 -15.17 -4.27 11.46
N VAL A 66 -13.89 -4.60 11.25
CA VAL A 66 -12.89 -4.47 12.30
C VAL A 66 -12.61 -2.99 12.50
N LYS A 67 -12.66 -2.51 13.74
CA LYS A 67 -12.40 -1.11 14.09
C LYS A 67 -11.33 -1.02 15.15
N LEU A 68 -10.46 -0.04 15.00
CA LEU A 68 -9.38 0.26 15.93
C LEU A 68 -9.61 1.63 16.54
N TYR A 69 -9.38 1.75 17.83
CA TYR A 69 -9.48 3.01 18.57
C TYR A 69 -8.20 3.22 19.38
N GLU A 70 -7.57 4.37 19.23
CA GLU A 70 -6.54 4.79 20.17
C GLU A 70 -7.19 5.28 21.45
N VAL A 71 -6.75 4.77 22.60
CA VAL A 71 -7.32 5.09 23.91
C VAL A 71 -6.42 6.05 24.67
N THR A 72 -5.12 5.75 24.72
CA THR A 72 -4.12 6.55 25.41
C THR A 72 -2.71 6.25 24.91
N SER A 73 -1.82 7.24 25.03
CA SER A 73 -0.37 7.11 24.81
C SER A 73 0.39 6.80 26.09
N ASP A 74 -0.29 6.46 27.20
CA ASP A 74 0.32 6.05 28.44
C ASP A 74 0.03 4.54 28.67
N ILE A 75 1.01 3.70 28.37
CA ILE A 75 0.90 2.24 28.52
C ILE A 75 0.75 1.78 29.97
N SER A 76 1.09 2.65 30.97
CA SER A 76 0.88 2.32 32.38
C SER A 76 -0.60 2.26 32.77
N GLU A 77 -1.48 2.83 31.93
CA GLU A 77 -2.93 2.78 32.13
C GLU A 77 -3.57 1.44 31.72
N TRP A 78 -2.79 0.44 31.30
CA TRP A 78 -3.30 -0.85 30.81
C TRP A 78 -4.39 -1.48 31.69
N GLU A 79 -4.17 -1.53 33.00
CA GLU A 79 -5.11 -2.10 33.97
C GLU A 79 -6.39 -1.24 34.13
N ASN A 80 -6.30 0.05 33.84
CA ASN A 80 -7.41 1.01 34.01
C ASN A 80 -8.34 1.06 32.81
N ILE A 81 -7.93 0.50 31.66
CA ILE A 81 -8.76 0.46 30.46
C ILE A 81 -9.77 -0.68 30.57
N THR A 82 -11.00 -0.36 30.91
CA THR A 82 -12.09 -1.33 31.14
C THR A 82 -13.32 -1.09 30.24
N GLU A 83 -13.34 0.01 29.47
CA GLU A 83 -14.41 0.33 28.53
C GLU A 83 -13.91 1.16 27.35
N LEU A 84 -14.63 1.11 26.23
CA LEU A 84 -14.39 1.99 25.10
C LEU A 84 -15.08 3.34 25.35
N SER A 85 -14.26 4.39 25.49
CA SER A 85 -14.78 5.76 25.61
C SER A 85 -15.55 6.18 24.35
N SER A 86 -16.66 6.88 24.54
CA SER A 86 -17.41 7.45 23.41
C SER A 86 -16.64 8.52 22.61
N ASN A 87 -15.55 9.03 23.18
CA ASN A 87 -14.68 10.03 22.55
C ASN A 87 -13.37 9.42 22.04
N ALA A 88 -13.22 8.08 22.06
CA ALA A 88 -12.02 7.44 21.53
C ALA A 88 -11.91 7.68 20.02
N MET A 89 -10.74 8.05 19.58
CA MET A 89 -10.47 8.31 18.17
C MET A 89 -10.40 6.99 17.40
N GLN A 90 -11.29 6.82 16.43
CA GLN A 90 -11.22 5.69 15.52
C GLN A 90 -10.10 5.88 14.50
N LEU A 91 -9.22 4.89 14.38
CA LEU A 91 -8.16 4.86 13.40
C LEU A 91 -8.59 3.98 12.21
N ARG A 92 -8.16 4.36 11.00
CA ARG A 92 -8.52 3.69 9.75
C ARG A 92 -7.31 3.43 8.88
N ASN A 93 -7.38 2.37 8.06
CA ASN A 93 -6.37 2.20 7.01
C ASN A 93 -6.53 3.29 5.95
N SER A 94 -5.42 3.73 5.38
CA SER A 94 -5.46 4.42 4.09
C SER A 94 -5.97 3.46 3.00
N ASN A 95 -6.81 3.95 2.12
CA ASN A 95 -7.28 3.28 0.92
C ASN A 95 -6.59 3.78 -0.35
N VAL A 96 -5.62 4.70 -0.21
CA VAL A 96 -4.81 5.23 -1.33
C VAL A 96 -3.37 4.71 -1.33
N ASP A 97 -2.89 4.19 -0.19
CA ASP A 97 -1.53 3.70 -0.03
C ASP A 97 -1.48 2.52 0.94
N TRP A 98 -0.78 1.44 0.54
CA TRP A 98 -0.60 0.27 1.39
C TRP A 98 0.23 0.54 2.63
N SER A 99 1.16 1.50 2.59
CA SER A 99 2.09 1.79 3.69
C SER A 99 1.45 2.49 4.90
N PHE A 100 0.18 2.87 4.81
CA PHE A 100 -0.54 3.56 5.90
C PHE A 100 -1.72 2.74 6.41
N GLY A 101 -1.44 1.77 7.28
CA GLY A 101 -2.44 1.03 8.03
C GLY A 101 -2.96 1.79 9.25
N ALA A 102 -4.02 1.29 9.86
CA ALA A 102 -4.69 1.96 10.98
C ALA A 102 -3.78 2.26 12.17
N PHE A 103 -2.74 1.46 12.41
CA PHE A 103 -1.83 1.66 13.52
C PHE A 103 -0.74 2.73 13.26
N VAL A 104 -0.52 3.12 12.00
CA VAL A 104 0.56 4.05 11.63
C VAL A 104 0.06 5.41 11.13
N VAL A 105 -1.25 5.62 11.00
CA VAL A 105 -1.82 6.89 10.50
C VAL A 105 -1.63 8.07 11.46
N ASN A 106 -1.31 7.82 12.72
CA ASN A 106 -1.18 8.82 13.77
C ASN A 106 0.28 9.09 14.15
N THR A 107 1.18 9.10 13.18
CA THR A 107 2.59 9.43 13.37
C THR A 107 2.76 10.92 13.67
N SER A 108 3.60 11.29 14.65
CA SER A 108 3.77 12.68 15.08
C SER A 108 5.12 13.29 14.72
N ASP A 109 6.19 12.51 14.72
CA ASP A 109 7.55 12.96 14.40
C ASP A 109 8.39 11.84 13.77
N GLY A 110 9.65 12.14 13.46
CA GLY A 110 10.51 11.25 12.68
C GLY A 110 10.95 9.95 13.38
N LEU A 111 10.66 9.79 14.66
CA LEU A 111 10.94 8.56 15.45
C LEU A 111 9.66 7.89 15.95
N ASN A 112 8.52 8.57 15.83
CA ASN A 112 7.22 8.01 16.18
C ASN A 112 6.59 7.34 14.96
N TYR A 113 6.30 6.06 15.09
CA TYR A 113 5.77 5.21 14.04
C TYR A 113 4.26 4.95 14.19
N GLY A 114 3.55 5.80 14.92
CA GLY A 114 2.12 5.65 15.21
C GLY A 114 1.90 4.81 16.46
N TRP A 115 2.10 3.51 16.41
CA TRP A 115 1.89 2.62 17.54
C TRP A 115 3.07 2.56 18.53
N GLY A 116 4.25 3.03 18.14
CA GLY A 116 5.45 2.97 18.96
C GLY A 116 6.52 3.96 18.52
N ASP A 117 7.55 4.06 19.35
CA ASP A 117 8.68 4.95 19.16
C ASP A 117 9.95 4.16 18.83
N TYR A 118 10.72 4.64 17.86
CA TYR A 118 11.97 3.99 17.47
C TYR A 118 13.08 4.29 18.47
N ASN A 119 13.63 3.23 19.04
CA ASN A 119 14.76 3.30 19.94
C ASN A 119 16.07 3.20 19.13
N THR A 120 16.84 4.31 19.11
CA THR A 120 18.10 4.40 18.34
C THR A 120 19.26 3.64 18.96
N GLU A 121 19.15 3.18 20.20
CA GLU A 121 20.22 2.43 20.90
C GLU A 121 20.23 0.94 20.53
N ASN A 122 19.04 0.34 20.44
CA ASN A 122 18.86 -1.07 20.18
C ASN A 122 18.22 -1.37 18.81
N HIS A 123 17.81 -0.33 18.05
CA HIS A 123 17.19 -0.43 16.73
C HIS A 123 15.85 -1.18 16.72
N THR A 124 15.07 -1.08 17.82
CA THR A 124 13.72 -1.62 17.92
C THR A 124 12.68 -0.49 17.85
N ILE A 125 11.44 -0.84 17.52
CA ILE A 125 10.29 0.03 17.77
C ILE A 125 9.63 -0.47 19.05
N GLU A 126 9.45 0.41 20.01
CA GLU A 126 8.86 0.11 21.31
C GLU A 126 7.47 0.73 21.40
N GLY A 127 6.47 -0.09 21.77
CA GLY A 127 5.08 0.34 21.83
C GLY A 127 4.84 1.42 22.88
N SER A 128 4.07 2.43 22.50
CA SER A 128 3.78 3.58 23.36
C SER A 128 2.29 3.90 23.47
N ARG A 129 1.40 3.04 22.95
CA ARG A 129 -0.04 3.30 22.90
C ARG A 129 -0.88 2.09 23.24
N ILE A 130 -2.03 2.35 23.88
CA ILE A 130 -3.07 1.36 24.13
C ILE A 130 -4.20 1.56 23.15
N TYR A 131 -4.65 0.47 22.56
CA TYR A 131 -5.75 0.44 21.61
C TYR A 131 -6.91 -0.41 22.14
N ILE A 132 -8.11 -0.10 21.67
CA ILE A 132 -9.24 -1.02 21.72
C ILE A 132 -9.56 -1.41 20.27
N ILE A 133 -9.69 -2.72 20.05
CA ILE A 133 -10.08 -3.29 18.77
C ILE A 133 -11.44 -3.98 18.91
N THR A 134 -12.34 -3.75 17.95
CA THR A 134 -13.64 -4.41 17.89
C THR A 134 -13.75 -5.24 16.62
N TYR A 135 -14.21 -6.49 16.76
CA TYR A 135 -14.43 -7.41 15.64
C TYR A 135 -15.53 -8.41 15.98
N GLY A 136 -16.44 -8.67 15.04
CA GLY A 136 -17.64 -9.48 15.32
C GLY A 136 -18.40 -8.92 16.50
N THR A 137 -18.51 -9.68 17.58
CA THR A 137 -19.08 -9.28 18.88
C THR A 137 -18.04 -9.01 19.95
N ASN A 138 -16.75 -9.13 19.60
CA ASN A 138 -15.66 -8.99 20.54
C ASN A 138 -15.21 -7.53 20.66
N THR A 139 -14.81 -7.15 21.87
CA THR A 139 -14.14 -5.89 22.16
C THR A 139 -12.97 -6.21 23.07
N LYS A 140 -11.74 -5.94 22.60
CA LYS A 140 -10.52 -6.25 23.32
C LYS A 140 -9.60 -5.03 23.39
N LYS A 141 -8.76 -4.95 24.41
CA LYS A 141 -7.66 -3.99 24.50
C LYS A 141 -6.37 -4.64 24.03
N MET A 142 -5.47 -3.85 23.41
CA MET A 142 -4.20 -4.36 22.91
C MET A 142 -3.10 -3.29 22.93
N ILE A 143 -1.86 -3.76 22.99
CA ILE A 143 -0.63 -2.99 22.82
C ILE A 143 0.25 -3.75 21.83
N ILE A 144 0.76 -3.06 20.80
CA ILE A 144 1.90 -3.59 20.06
C ILE A 144 3.13 -3.27 20.89
N ASN A 145 3.76 -4.27 21.51
CA ASN A 145 4.86 -4.06 22.46
C ASN A 145 6.16 -3.70 21.77
N SER A 146 6.46 -4.39 20.67
CA SER A 146 7.70 -4.14 19.94
C SER A 146 7.67 -4.70 18.51
N LEU A 147 8.54 -4.12 17.69
CA LEU A 147 9.05 -4.73 16.47
C LEU A 147 10.57 -4.78 16.58
N ASP A 148 11.11 -5.99 16.60
CA ASP A 148 12.54 -6.25 16.66
C ASP A 148 12.93 -7.29 15.61
N SER A 149 13.82 -6.91 14.70
CA SER A 149 14.38 -7.81 13.69
C SER A 149 13.31 -8.58 12.89
N GLY A 150 12.18 -7.91 12.57
CA GLY A 150 11.05 -8.50 11.85
C GLY A 150 10.12 -9.36 12.71
N VAL A 151 10.22 -9.28 14.04
CA VAL A 151 9.30 -9.96 14.95
C VAL A 151 8.44 -8.93 15.65
N TYR A 152 7.13 -8.97 15.37
CA TYR A 152 6.13 -8.20 16.12
C TYR A 152 5.74 -8.94 17.37
N ASN A 153 5.73 -8.24 18.51
CA ASN A 153 5.20 -8.73 19.76
C ASN A 153 4.04 -7.85 20.21
N PHE A 154 2.91 -8.44 20.58
CA PHE A 154 1.78 -7.69 21.11
C PHE A 154 1.07 -8.43 22.24
N ILE A 155 0.37 -7.67 23.07
CA ILE A 155 -0.51 -8.19 24.12
C ILE A 155 -1.94 -7.85 23.73
N ILE A 156 -2.85 -8.79 23.95
CA ILE A 156 -4.28 -8.60 23.77
C ILE A 156 -5.04 -9.23 24.93
N SER A 157 -6.07 -8.58 25.45
CA SER A 157 -6.93 -9.11 26.49
C SER A 157 -8.36 -8.62 26.37
N ASN A 158 -9.29 -9.24 27.10
CA ASN A 158 -10.59 -8.65 27.34
C ASN A 158 -10.44 -7.33 28.13
N LEU A 159 -11.45 -6.46 28.06
CA LEU A 159 -11.41 -5.16 28.76
C LEU A 159 -11.28 -5.31 30.28
N ASP A 160 -11.78 -6.40 30.86
CA ASP A 160 -11.66 -6.73 32.29
C ASP A 160 -10.31 -7.34 32.67
N GLY A 161 -9.36 -7.44 31.73
CA GLY A 161 -8.04 -8.03 31.91
C GLY A 161 -8.02 -9.57 31.82
N SER A 162 -9.17 -10.23 31.67
CA SER A 162 -9.21 -11.67 31.48
C SER A 162 -8.75 -12.09 30.09
N SER A 163 -8.32 -13.35 29.93
CA SER A 163 -7.85 -13.91 28.66
C SER A 163 -6.74 -13.07 28.02
N GLU A 164 -5.78 -12.64 28.84
CA GLU A 164 -4.61 -11.95 28.34
C GLU A 164 -3.68 -12.93 27.62
N GLU A 165 -3.28 -12.57 26.43
CA GLU A 165 -2.41 -13.36 25.56
C GLU A 165 -1.24 -12.51 25.07
N ASN A 166 -0.05 -13.11 25.09
CA ASN A 166 1.15 -12.56 24.46
C ASN A 166 1.35 -13.27 23.13
N VAL A 167 1.39 -12.51 22.05
CA VAL A 167 1.51 -13.01 20.70
C VAL A 167 2.81 -12.52 20.07
N SER A 168 3.49 -13.40 19.34
CA SER A 168 4.70 -13.09 18.60
C SER A 168 4.54 -13.54 17.15
N ILE A 169 4.80 -12.64 16.20
CA ILE A 169 4.67 -12.90 14.77
C ILE A 169 6.00 -12.57 14.10
N ASP A 170 6.67 -13.60 13.59
CA ASP A 170 7.87 -13.48 12.78
C ASP A 170 7.49 -13.33 11.30
N VAL A 171 7.63 -12.12 10.75
CA VAL A 171 7.29 -11.82 9.35
C VAL A 171 8.43 -12.14 8.39
N THR A 172 9.63 -12.42 8.88
CA THR A 172 10.84 -12.60 8.03
C THR A 172 10.72 -13.80 7.09
N THR A 173 9.94 -14.81 7.50
CA THR A 173 9.69 -16.02 6.68
C THR A 173 8.70 -15.78 5.54
N PHE A 174 8.08 -14.61 5.47
CA PHE A 174 7.07 -14.21 4.47
C PHE A 174 7.53 -13.04 3.60
N SER A 175 8.82 -12.78 3.50
CA SER A 175 9.43 -11.61 2.84
C SER A 175 9.12 -11.47 1.33
N ASN A 176 8.50 -12.47 0.73
CA ASN A 176 8.03 -12.45 -0.66
C ASN A 176 6.57 -12.00 -0.82
N LYS A 177 5.91 -11.58 0.27
CA LYS A 177 4.52 -11.08 0.32
C LYS A 177 4.51 -9.64 0.79
N ASN A 178 3.39 -8.93 0.59
CA ASN A 178 3.25 -7.59 1.17
C ASN A 178 2.86 -7.68 2.66
N PHE A 179 1.97 -8.61 2.99
CA PHE A 179 1.47 -8.77 4.34
C PHE A 179 1.37 -10.25 4.73
N ILE A 180 1.51 -10.49 6.03
CA ILE A 180 1.05 -11.70 6.69
C ILE A 180 -0.12 -11.35 7.62
N TYR A 181 -1.10 -12.23 7.67
CA TYR A 181 -2.36 -11.97 8.32
C TYR A 181 -2.47 -12.75 9.63
N TYR A 182 -3.24 -12.23 10.56
CA TYR A 182 -3.48 -12.86 11.84
C TYR A 182 -4.96 -12.81 12.20
N SER A 183 -5.50 -13.92 12.64
CA SER A 183 -6.86 -14.00 13.17
C SER A 183 -6.83 -13.85 14.69
N LEU A 184 -7.47 -12.81 15.20
CA LEU A 184 -7.71 -12.62 16.64
C LEU A 184 -8.78 -13.58 17.17
N GLU A 185 -9.59 -14.16 16.30
CA GLU A 185 -10.62 -15.13 16.70
C GLU A 185 -10.03 -16.51 16.95
N THR A 186 -9.10 -16.96 16.07
CA THR A 186 -8.51 -18.30 16.16
C THR A 186 -7.13 -18.32 16.80
N GLY A 187 -6.45 -17.18 16.92
CA GLY A 187 -5.08 -17.07 17.40
C GLY A 187 -4.05 -17.59 16.40
N GLU A 188 -4.37 -17.60 15.10
CA GLU A 188 -3.53 -18.22 14.07
C GLU A 188 -3.01 -17.20 13.06
N ILE A 189 -1.80 -17.46 12.55
CA ILE A 189 -1.24 -16.79 11.38
C ILE A 189 -1.94 -17.35 10.13
N ILE A 190 -2.43 -16.46 9.27
CA ILE A 190 -3.15 -16.81 8.04
C ILE A 190 -2.28 -16.42 6.84
N ASP A 191 -1.73 -17.41 6.18
CA ASP A 191 -1.00 -17.24 4.92
C ASP A 191 -1.98 -17.26 3.74
N ARG A 192 -2.53 -16.10 3.39
CA ARG A 192 -3.62 -15.95 2.42
C ARG A 192 -3.26 -15.17 1.16
N GLU A 193 -2.25 -14.33 1.23
CA GLU A 193 -1.81 -13.50 0.12
C GLU A 193 -0.85 -14.28 -0.79
N PRO A 194 -0.96 -14.18 -2.14
CA PRO A 194 0.07 -14.67 -3.05
C PRO A 194 1.40 -13.90 -2.85
N ASN A 195 2.46 -14.35 -3.50
CA ASN A 195 3.69 -13.54 -3.54
C ASN A 195 3.40 -12.18 -4.17
N SER A 196 4.09 -11.13 -3.70
CA SER A 196 3.84 -9.75 -4.12
C SER A 196 3.94 -9.52 -5.63
N ASN A 197 4.76 -10.30 -6.31
CA ASN A 197 4.92 -10.26 -7.78
C ASN A 197 3.93 -11.15 -8.55
N GLN A 198 2.96 -11.77 -7.87
CA GLN A 198 2.01 -12.70 -8.49
C GLN A 198 0.58 -12.15 -8.54
N TRP A 199 0.40 -10.88 -8.22
CA TRP A 199 -0.90 -10.24 -8.33
C TRP A 199 -0.77 -8.73 -8.59
N ASP A 200 -1.73 -8.20 -9.31
CA ASP A 200 -1.82 -6.78 -9.67
C ASP A 200 -3.07 -6.14 -9.09
N LEU A 201 -4.17 -6.90 -9.01
CA LEU A 201 -5.48 -6.43 -8.58
C LEU A 201 -5.99 -7.28 -7.43
N LEU A 202 -6.61 -6.61 -6.45
CA LEU A 202 -7.32 -7.23 -5.33
C LEU A 202 -8.78 -6.78 -5.37
N PHE A 203 -9.68 -7.69 -5.73
CA PHE A 203 -11.12 -7.48 -5.60
C PHE A 203 -11.51 -7.77 -4.16
N THR A 204 -11.97 -6.75 -3.46
CA THR A 204 -12.21 -6.83 -2.01
C THR A 204 -13.34 -5.91 -1.57
N LYS A 205 -13.66 -5.99 -0.28
CA LYS A 205 -14.51 -5.03 0.40
C LYS A 205 -13.67 -4.25 1.40
N TYR A 206 -13.82 -2.93 1.41
CA TYR A 206 -13.06 -2.04 2.30
C TYR A 206 -13.91 -0.84 2.74
N GLU A 207 -13.40 -0.05 3.67
CA GLU A 207 -14.03 1.19 4.12
C GLU A 207 -13.50 2.35 3.28
N GLU A 208 -14.42 3.16 2.73
CA GLU A 208 -14.13 4.33 1.91
C GLU A 208 -14.78 5.57 2.52
N ASP A 209 -14.18 6.74 2.35
CA ASP A 209 -14.85 8.00 2.62
C ASP A 209 -15.54 8.52 1.36
N LEU A 210 -16.87 8.50 1.35
CA LEU A 210 -17.66 8.93 0.21
C LEU A 210 -17.61 10.44 -0.07
N ASN A 211 -17.13 11.25 0.87
CA ASN A 211 -16.97 12.68 0.69
C ASN A 211 -15.62 13.07 0.07
N ASN A 212 -14.75 12.09 -0.21
CA ASN A 212 -13.47 12.25 -0.92
C ASN A 212 -12.53 13.33 -0.36
N ASP A 213 -12.62 13.68 0.91
CA ASP A 213 -11.58 14.48 1.53
C ASP A 213 -10.40 13.57 1.92
N ILE A 214 -9.63 13.18 0.90
CA ILE A 214 -8.48 12.25 0.96
C ILE A 214 -7.37 12.79 1.88
N ALA A 215 -7.47 14.06 2.29
CA ALA A 215 -6.38 14.76 2.97
C ALA A 215 -6.13 14.25 4.40
N ASN A 216 -7.12 13.58 5.03
CA ASN A 216 -6.97 13.11 6.39
C ASN A 216 -7.67 11.76 6.63
N PRO A 217 -6.92 10.63 6.61
CA PRO A 217 -7.50 9.31 6.87
C PRO A 217 -8.08 9.14 8.28
N LEU A 218 -7.88 10.12 9.18
CA LEU A 218 -8.47 10.15 10.51
C LEU A 218 -9.87 10.78 10.54
N GLU A 219 -10.22 11.56 9.50
CA GLU A 219 -11.44 12.37 9.46
C GLU A 219 -12.37 11.94 8.32
N TYR A 220 -12.77 10.67 8.30
CA TYR A 220 -13.82 10.24 7.38
C TYR A 220 -15.13 10.93 7.74
N GLU A 221 -15.57 11.84 6.89
CA GLU A 221 -16.87 12.51 7.07
C GLU A 221 -18.04 11.57 6.83
N GLN A 222 -17.88 10.65 5.87
CA GLN A 222 -18.91 9.67 5.53
C GLN A 222 -18.28 8.30 5.20
N ALA A 223 -17.83 7.60 6.25
CA ALA A 223 -17.31 6.25 6.11
C ALA A 223 -18.37 5.27 5.61
N TYR A 224 -18.07 4.54 4.56
CA TYR A 224 -18.97 3.56 3.96
C TYR A 224 -18.22 2.30 3.53
N PHE A 225 -18.88 1.14 3.64
CA PHE A 225 -18.31 -0.11 3.15
C PHE A 225 -18.59 -0.29 1.66
N VAL A 226 -17.55 -0.29 0.87
CA VAL A 226 -17.63 -0.46 -0.59
C VAL A 226 -17.04 -1.80 -1.01
N THR A 227 -17.50 -2.31 -2.15
CA THR A 227 -16.86 -3.43 -2.87
C THR A 227 -16.18 -2.84 -4.08
N GLY A 228 -14.87 -3.04 -4.19
CA GLY A 228 -14.09 -2.44 -5.25
C GLY A 228 -12.82 -3.22 -5.57
N VAL A 229 -11.92 -2.56 -6.26
CA VAL A 229 -10.65 -3.10 -6.73
C VAL A 229 -9.52 -2.22 -6.25
N LEU A 230 -8.60 -2.80 -5.51
CA LEU A 230 -7.35 -2.16 -5.11
C LEU A 230 -6.21 -2.74 -5.95
N THR A 231 -5.21 -1.92 -6.28
CA THR A 231 -4.03 -2.37 -7.01
C THR A 231 -2.89 -2.69 -6.06
N ASN A 232 -1.89 -3.41 -6.54
CA ASN A 232 -0.66 -3.67 -5.81
C ASN A 232 0.38 -2.53 -5.96
N GLY A 233 -0.08 -1.28 -6.07
CA GLY A 233 0.79 -0.12 -6.30
C GLY A 233 1.29 0.01 -7.74
N ASN A 234 0.62 -0.63 -8.70
CA ASN A 234 0.91 -0.53 -10.12
C ASN A 234 0.78 0.93 -10.61
N LEU A 235 1.60 1.31 -11.58
CA LEU A 235 1.37 2.55 -12.32
C LEU A 235 0.11 2.41 -13.15
N MET A 236 -0.83 3.33 -13.00
CA MET A 236 -2.10 3.26 -13.69
C MET A 236 -2.72 4.63 -13.95
N ALA A 237 -3.71 4.66 -14.85
CA ALA A 237 -4.54 5.82 -15.13
C ALA A 237 -5.99 5.42 -15.37
N GLN A 238 -6.93 6.22 -14.88
CA GLN A 238 -8.32 6.16 -15.30
C GLN A 238 -8.50 7.06 -16.53
N TYR A 239 -9.28 6.59 -17.48
CA TYR A 239 -9.66 7.36 -18.67
C TYR A 239 -11.19 7.35 -18.84
N ASP A 240 -11.78 8.53 -18.82
CA ASP A 240 -13.19 8.77 -19.10
C ASP A 240 -13.34 9.35 -20.50
N GLY A 241 -13.59 8.50 -21.49
CA GLY A 241 -13.68 8.83 -22.92
C GLY A 241 -14.10 7.63 -23.75
N SER A 242 -13.90 7.66 -25.07
CA SER A 242 -14.29 6.51 -25.90
C SER A 242 -13.51 5.25 -25.51
N ILE A 243 -14.23 4.17 -25.21
CA ILE A 243 -13.62 2.87 -24.91
C ILE A 243 -12.96 2.22 -26.14
N GLU A 244 -13.22 2.71 -27.32
CA GLU A 244 -12.57 2.27 -28.57
C GLU A 244 -11.17 2.87 -28.74
N ASP A 245 -10.88 4.00 -28.05
CA ASP A 245 -9.59 4.66 -28.14
C ASP A 245 -8.53 3.89 -27.34
N ASN A 246 -7.31 3.85 -27.88
CA ASN A 246 -6.15 3.33 -27.18
C ASN A 246 -5.14 4.46 -27.01
N TYR A 247 -4.67 4.60 -25.77
CA TYR A 247 -3.70 5.62 -25.39
C TYR A 247 -2.42 4.98 -24.87
N ASN A 248 -1.31 5.68 -25.08
CA ASN A 248 -0.11 5.39 -24.32
C ASN A 248 -0.35 5.82 -22.88
N ILE A 249 -0.06 4.94 -21.90
CA ILE A 249 -0.28 5.24 -20.48
C ILE A 249 0.47 6.50 -20.05
N MET A 250 1.61 6.79 -20.64
CA MET A 250 2.44 7.96 -20.31
C MET A 250 1.82 9.29 -20.80
N ASP A 251 0.82 9.24 -21.67
CA ASP A 251 0.07 10.42 -22.14
C ASP A 251 -1.16 10.70 -21.24
N LEU A 252 -1.42 9.84 -20.26
CA LEU A 252 -2.52 9.94 -19.32
C LEU A 252 -2.03 10.48 -17.96
N ASP A 253 -2.98 10.91 -17.13
CA ASP A 253 -2.70 11.30 -15.74
C ASP A 253 -2.50 10.06 -14.87
N THR A 254 -1.24 9.66 -14.74
CA THR A 254 -0.86 8.42 -14.05
C THR A 254 -0.71 8.60 -12.56
N THR A 255 -1.08 7.57 -11.81
CA THR A 255 -0.93 7.49 -10.35
C THR A 255 -0.54 6.08 -9.91
N ARG A 256 -0.11 5.94 -8.65
CA ARG A 256 0.07 4.67 -7.94
C ARG A 256 -0.89 4.52 -6.76
N ASN A 257 -1.91 5.36 -6.69
CA ASN A 257 -2.95 5.22 -5.68
C ASN A 257 -3.65 3.87 -5.84
N ILE A 258 -3.68 3.09 -4.78
CA ILE A 258 -4.18 1.72 -4.83
C ILE A 258 -5.67 1.63 -5.13
N ASN A 259 -6.44 2.68 -4.85
CA ASN A 259 -7.89 2.77 -5.09
C ASN A 259 -8.25 3.50 -6.40
N THR A 260 -7.34 3.66 -7.34
CA THR A 260 -7.64 4.35 -8.61
C THR A 260 -8.75 3.67 -9.42
N ILE A 261 -8.85 2.34 -9.38
CA ILE A 261 -10.06 1.64 -9.87
C ILE A 261 -11.18 1.81 -8.83
N GLY A 262 -10.86 1.55 -7.56
CA GLY A 262 -11.76 1.77 -6.45
C GLY A 262 -13.11 1.07 -6.58
N TYR A 263 -14.16 1.76 -6.21
CA TYR A 263 -15.54 1.24 -6.21
C TYR A 263 -16.44 1.92 -7.24
N ASP A 264 -16.07 3.07 -7.78
CA ASP A 264 -16.90 3.98 -8.55
C ASP A 264 -16.94 3.66 -10.07
N TRP A 265 -16.36 2.53 -10.50
CA TRP A 265 -16.52 2.00 -11.86
C TRP A 265 -17.96 1.52 -12.15
N LYS A 266 -18.80 1.48 -11.11
CA LYS A 266 -20.21 1.10 -11.16
C LYS A 266 -21.09 2.04 -10.34
N GLU A 267 -22.31 2.18 -10.76
CA GLU A 267 -23.35 2.95 -10.07
C GLU A 267 -24.52 2.05 -9.69
N TYR A 268 -25.21 2.40 -8.60
CA TYR A 268 -26.41 1.70 -8.15
C TYR A 268 -27.63 2.61 -8.19
N THR A 269 -28.56 2.31 -9.11
CA THR A 269 -29.84 3.00 -9.28
C THR A 269 -31.04 2.06 -9.12
N GLY A 270 -30.92 1.07 -8.21
CA GLY A 270 -31.85 -0.06 -8.09
C GLY A 270 -31.30 -1.34 -8.70
N THR A 271 -30.47 -1.21 -9.72
CA THR A 271 -29.61 -2.25 -10.29
C THR A 271 -28.22 -1.64 -10.50
N PHE A 272 -27.19 -2.51 -10.54
CA PHE A 272 -25.85 -2.02 -10.88
C PHE A 272 -25.73 -1.82 -12.39
N SER A 273 -25.14 -0.70 -12.78
CA SER A 273 -24.69 -0.39 -14.14
C SER A 273 -23.25 0.08 -14.12
N MET A 274 -22.51 -0.23 -15.17
CA MET A 274 -21.13 0.23 -15.29
C MET A 274 -21.13 1.70 -15.72
N VAL A 275 -20.16 2.48 -15.23
CA VAL A 275 -19.97 3.85 -15.67
C VAL A 275 -19.60 3.85 -17.15
N PRO A 276 -20.39 4.50 -18.01
CA PRO A 276 -20.15 4.44 -19.46
C PRO A 276 -18.85 5.16 -19.85
N ASN A 277 -18.20 4.66 -20.88
CA ASN A 277 -16.98 5.26 -21.44
C ASN A 277 -15.80 5.37 -20.46
N ARG A 278 -15.75 4.50 -19.43
CA ARG A 278 -14.65 4.43 -18.48
C ARG A 278 -13.77 3.22 -18.75
N SER A 279 -12.47 3.45 -18.81
CA SER A 279 -11.45 2.42 -18.92
C SER A 279 -10.27 2.73 -17.98
N TYR A 280 -9.50 1.70 -17.66
CA TYR A 280 -8.32 1.81 -16.81
C TYR A 280 -7.12 1.26 -17.56
N TYR A 281 -6.04 2.01 -17.58
CA TYR A 281 -4.74 1.58 -18.10
C TYR A 281 -3.84 1.27 -16.93
N ILE A 282 -3.24 0.09 -16.91
CA ILE A 282 -2.45 -0.40 -15.80
C ILE A 282 -1.20 -1.11 -16.33
N ALA A 283 -0.02 -0.68 -15.86
CA ALA A 283 1.22 -1.40 -16.10
C ALA A 283 1.31 -2.61 -15.16
N ASP A 284 1.79 -3.75 -15.67
CA ASP A 284 2.08 -4.90 -14.83
C ASP A 284 3.18 -4.59 -13.79
N GLN A 285 3.42 -5.50 -12.84
CA GLN A 285 4.40 -5.29 -11.76
C GLN A 285 5.81 -5.05 -12.30
N ASP A 286 6.18 -5.73 -13.37
CA ASP A 286 7.50 -5.60 -14.01
C ASP A 286 7.57 -4.35 -14.90
N SER A 287 6.45 -3.65 -15.12
CA SER A 287 6.31 -2.51 -16.02
C SER A 287 6.77 -2.82 -17.46
N GLU A 288 6.56 -4.06 -17.90
CA GLU A 288 6.88 -4.50 -19.25
C GLU A 288 5.70 -4.29 -20.21
N PHE A 289 4.47 -4.49 -19.70
CA PHE A 289 3.24 -4.41 -20.48
C PHE A 289 2.22 -3.48 -19.83
N VAL A 290 1.39 -2.87 -20.68
CA VAL A 290 0.23 -2.10 -20.24
C VAL A 290 -1.04 -2.82 -20.68
N TYR A 291 -1.95 -2.94 -19.73
CA TYR A 291 -3.26 -3.54 -19.94
C TYR A 291 -4.35 -2.49 -19.83
N LYS A 292 -5.34 -2.54 -20.72
CA LYS A 292 -6.56 -1.76 -20.64
C LYS A 292 -7.67 -2.64 -20.10
N ILE A 293 -8.35 -2.16 -19.06
CA ILE A 293 -9.46 -2.86 -18.41
C ILE A 293 -10.74 -2.05 -18.61
N ILE A 294 -11.82 -2.74 -19.00
CA ILE A 294 -13.16 -2.17 -19.15
C ILE A 294 -14.13 -3.09 -18.43
N PHE A 295 -14.79 -2.60 -17.37
CA PHE A 295 -15.78 -3.38 -16.64
C PHE A 295 -17.08 -3.50 -17.42
N GLU A 296 -17.66 -4.71 -17.41
CA GLU A 296 -18.84 -5.06 -18.20
C GLU A 296 -20.07 -5.35 -17.32
N SER A 297 -19.87 -5.98 -16.15
CA SER A 297 -20.98 -6.31 -15.26
C SER A 297 -20.58 -6.48 -13.81
N PHE A 298 -21.58 -6.27 -12.94
CA PHE A 298 -21.51 -6.56 -11.52
C PHE A 298 -22.86 -7.05 -11.00
N SER A 299 -22.90 -8.21 -10.38
CA SER A 299 -24.14 -8.85 -9.91
C SER A 299 -24.54 -8.48 -8.48
N GLY A 300 -23.72 -7.66 -7.78
CA GLY A 300 -23.96 -7.30 -6.39
C GLY A 300 -23.75 -8.45 -5.42
N GLN A 301 -24.26 -8.28 -4.19
CA GLN A 301 -23.99 -9.22 -3.08
C GLN A 301 -24.60 -10.60 -3.22
N SER A 302 -25.53 -10.83 -4.17
CA SER A 302 -26.21 -12.12 -4.33
C SER A 302 -25.26 -13.22 -4.80
N SER A 303 -24.27 -12.88 -5.62
CA SER A 303 -23.30 -13.82 -6.16
C SER A 303 -21.86 -13.26 -6.23
N GLY A 304 -21.72 -11.93 -6.13
CA GLY A 304 -20.40 -11.29 -6.22
C GLY A 304 -19.73 -11.42 -7.58
N ASN A 305 -20.50 -11.74 -8.66
CA ASN A 305 -19.92 -11.89 -9.97
C ASN A 305 -19.53 -10.54 -10.57
N ILE A 306 -18.34 -10.52 -11.16
CA ILE A 306 -17.75 -9.38 -11.85
C ILE A 306 -17.29 -9.86 -13.20
N SER A 307 -17.51 -9.06 -14.25
CA SER A 307 -16.88 -9.30 -15.54
C SER A 307 -16.27 -8.02 -16.09
N PHE A 308 -15.17 -8.19 -16.81
CA PHE A 308 -14.46 -7.13 -17.48
C PHE A 308 -13.74 -7.66 -18.73
N ASN A 309 -13.46 -6.77 -19.65
CA ASN A 309 -12.55 -7.04 -20.74
C ASN A 309 -11.14 -6.56 -20.36
N ILE A 310 -10.14 -7.36 -20.72
CA ILE A 310 -8.73 -7.01 -20.60
C ILE A 310 -8.07 -7.07 -21.97
N LEU A 311 -7.28 -6.07 -22.29
CA LEU A 311 -6.54 -5.97 -23.55
C LEU A 311 -5.10 -5.52 -23.22
N GLU A 312 -4.11 -6.31 -23.63
CA GLU A 312 -2.72 -5.86 -23.66
C GLU A 312 -2.57 -4.81 -24.78
N THR A 313 -2.30 -3.56 -24.42
CA THR A 313 -2.29 -2.43 -25.36
C THR A 313 -0.93 -2.12 -25.92
N GLU A 314 0.09 -2.21 -25.07
CA GLU A 314 1.47 -1.87 -25.41
C GLU A 314 2.44 -2.75 -24.64
N GLN A 315 3.54 -3.09 -25.30
CA GLN A 315 4.77 -3.38 -24.59
C GLN A 315 5.43 -2.03 -24.28
N LEU A 316 5.71 -1.73 -23.03
CA LEU A 316 6.48 -0.57 -22.65
C LEU A 316 7.93 -0.80 -23.11
N VAL A 317 8.13 -0.75 -24.45
CA VAL A 317 9.46 -0.80 -25.04
C VAL A 317 10.12 0.48 -24.61
N ASN A 318 10.98 0.36 -23.63
CA ASN A 318 11.90 1.43 -23.27
C ASN A 318 12.81 1.67 -24.47
N THR A 319 12.42 2.56 -25.42
CA THR A 319 13.24 2.92 -26.59
C THR A 319 14.45 3.76 -26.21
N GLN A 320 14.66 4.01 -24.93
CA GLN A 320 15.94 4.25 -24.34
C GLN A 320 16.31 3.01 -23.54
N GLU A 321 17.32 2.27 -24.00
CA GLU A 321 18.11 1.35 -23.18
C GLU A 321 18.71 2.13 -21.98
N TYR A 322 17.86 2.53 -21.03
CA TYR A 322 18.30 2.68 -19.67
C TYR A 322 18.27 1.27 -19.12
N GLY A 323 19.40 0.59 -19.26
CA GLY A 323 19.60 -0.71 -18.64
C GLY A 323 19.04 -0.62 -17.23
N LEU A 324 18.00 -1.38 -16.95
CA LEU A 324 17.60 -1.74 -15.60
C LEU A 324 18.75 -2.59 -15.05
N SER A 325 19.86 -1.92 -14.71
CA SER A 325 20.77 -2.51 -13.77
C SER A 325 19.94 -2.60 -12.48
N SER A 326 19.88 -3.78 -11.92
CA SER A 326 19.35 -4.12 -10.61
C SER A 326 20.11 -3.39 -9.47
N ASP A 327 20.56 -2.16 -9.70
CA ASP A 327 21.25 -1.35 -8.73
C ASP A 327 20.19 -0.58 -7.94
N GLU A 328 19.73 -1.26 -6.92
CA GLU A 328 18.96 -0.68 -5.85
C GLU A 328 19.78 0.45 -5.23
N ILE A 329 19.33 1.72 -5.39
CA ILE A 329 19.95 2.85 -4.71
C ILE A 329 19.23 3.03 -3.39
N ASN A 330 19.91 2.69 -2.31
CA ASN A 330 19.43 2.94 -0.96
C ASN A 330 20.01 4.24 -0.44
N ILE A 331 19.19 5.02 0.27
CA ILE A 331 19.59 6.27 0.92
C ILE A 331 19.35 6.15 2.41
N TYR A 332 20.42 6.22 3.19
CA TYR A 332 20.32 6.10 4.65
C TYR A 332 21.35 7.00 5.36
N PRO A 333 21.07 7.34 6.64
CA PRO A 333 19.82 7.16 7.32
C PRO A 333 18.73 8.06 6.70
N ASN A 334 17.47 7.63 6.74
CA ASN A 334 16.34 8.45 6.35
C ASN A 334 15.17 8.11 7.29
N PRO A 335 14.82 9.00 8.23
CA PRO A 335 15.31 10.40 8.43
C PRO A 335 16.79 10.54 8.83
N SER A 336 17.35 11.76 8.64
CA SER A 336 18.73 12.11 8.93
C SER A 336 18.83 13.51 9.53
N SER A 337 19.91 13.81 10.25
CA SER A 337 20.25 15.19 10.66
C SER A 337 20.78 16.07 9.51
N GLY A 338 20.74 15.55 8.27
CA GLY A 338 21.12 16.26 7.06
C GLY A 338 22.22 15.58 6.24
N VAL A 339 22.83 14.50 6.73
CA VAL A 339 23.82 13.73 5.96
C VAL A 339 23.19 12.40 5.54
N PHE A 340 23.21 12.10 4.24
CA PHE A 340 22.64 10.91 3.64
C PHE A 340 23.69 10.13 2.88
N PHE A 341 23.79 8.85 3.11
CA PHE A 341 24.63 7.93 2.33
C PHE A 341 23.79 7.28 1.22
N LEU A 342 24.40 7.15 0.05
CA LEU A 342 23.82 6.45 -1.08
C LEU A 342 24.57 5.13 -1.27
N ASP A 343 23.85 4.03 -1.17
CA ASP A 343 24.35 2.70 -1.50
C ASP A 343 23.97 2.35 -2.94
N PHE A 344 24.95 2.20 -3.80
CA PHE A 344 24.76 1.79 -5.19
C PHE A 344 25.97 0.98 -5.70
N LYS A 345 25.68 -0.02 -6.50
CA LYS A 345 26.70 -0.99 -6.97
C LYS A 345 27.46 -0.57 -8.23
N SER A 346 27.16 0.58 -8.80
CA SER A 346 27.73 1.03 -10.07
C SER A 346 28.96 1.92 -9.87
N SER A 347 29.99 1.73 -10.71
CA SER A 347 31.17 2.61 -10.80
C SER A 347 30.96 3.83 -11.71
N SER A 348 29.71 4.18 -12.03
CA SER A 348 29.35 5.25 -12.95
C SER A 348 29.29 6.61 -12.28
N ASN A 349 29.65 7.67 -13.00
CA ASN A 349 29.43 9.05 -12.56
C ASN A 349 27.93 9.31 -12.36
N ILE A 350 27.53 9.68 -11.16
CA ILE A 350 26.14 9.98 -10.79
C ILE A 350 26.00 11.48 -10.57
N ASN A 351 24.96 12.07 -11.16
CA ASN A 351 24.55 13.44 -10.89
C ASN A 351 23.38 13.40 -9.88
N ILE A 352 23.49 14.20 -8.84
CA ILE A 352 22.45 14.37 -7.82
C ILE A 352 21.87 15.77 -7.95
N THR A 353 20.56 15.89 -7.98
CA THR A 353 19.85 17.16 -7.86
C THR A 353 18.86 17.07 -6.70
N VAL A 354 19.04 17.90 -5.70
CA VAL A 354 18.17 17.99 -4.52
C VAL A 354 17.20 19.14 -4.70
N LYS A 355 15.92 18.89 -4.47
CA LYS A 355 14.87 19.92 -4.53
C LYS A 355 14.06 19.94 -3.24
N ASN A 356 13.54 21.11 -2.86
CA ASN A 356 12.52 21.24 -1.83
C ASN A 356 11.13 20.87 -2.41
N LEU A 357 10.12 20.82 -1.54
CA LEU A 357 8.73 20.51 -1.97
C LEU A 357 8.11 21.58 -2.89
N ALA A 358 8.69 22.80 -2.93
CA ALA A 358 8.28 23.83 -3.90
C ALA A 358 8.94 23.65 -5.28
N GLY A 359 9.72 22.57 -5.48
CA GLY A 359 10.42 22.28 -6.73
C GLY A 359 11.70 23.08 -6.96
N GLN A 360 12.13 23.92 -6.00
CA GLN A 360 13.34 24.71 -6.11
C GLN A 360 14.56 23.80 -5.91
N THR A 361 15.54 23.90 -6.80
CA THR A 361 16.81 23.18 -6.66
C THR A 361 17.63 23.79 -5.53
N ILE A 362 17.92 22.97 -4.53
CA ILE A 362 18.71 23.31 -3.33
C ILE A 362 20.18 22.98 -3.55
N LYS A 363 20.46 21.84 -4.17
CA LYS A 363 21.84 21.39 -4.39
C LYS A 363 21.92 20.56 -5.68
N THR A 364 23.03 20.68 -6.39
CA THR A 364 23.40 19.79 -7.48
C THR A 364 24.86 19.37 -7.29
N GLU A 365 25.12 18.08 -7.35
CA GLU A 365 26.44 17.50 -7.11
C GLU A 365 26.69 16.29 -8.02
N LYS A 366 27.97 16.08 -8.39
CA LYS A 366 28.43 14.87 -9.06
C LYS A 366 29.15 13.97 -8.06
N LEU A 367 28.65 12.76 -7.89
CA LEU A 367 29.30 11.75 -7.06
C LEU A 367 30.21 10.88 -7.93
N ASN A 368 31.52 10.97 -7.71
CA ASN A 368 32.51 10.16 -8.41
C ASN A 368 33.13 9.08 -7.51
N THR A 369 33.35 9.43 -6.24
CA THR A 369 34.03 8.55 -5.26
C THR A 369 33.40 8.62 -3.87
N SER A 370 32.62 9.65 -3.59
CA SER A 370 31.91 9.82 -2.31
C SER A 370 30.45 9.42 -2.49
N ASN A 371 29.97 8.54 -1.63
CA ASN A 371 28.61 8.05 -1.66
C ASN A 371 27.72 8.76 -0.63
N TRP A 372 27.92 10.06 -0.39
CA TRP A 372 27.16 10.80 0.61
C TRP A 372 26.79 12.20 0.12
N ILE A 373 25.66 12.70 0.60
CA ILE A 373 25.14 14.04 0.34
C ILE A 373 25.02 14.76 1.70
N ASP A 374 25.59 15.96 1.78
CA ASP A 374 25.47 16.81 2.94
C ASP A 374 24.43 17.92 2.69
N LEU A 375 23.35 17.90 3.46
CA LEU A 375 22.27 18.88 3.53
C LEU A 375 22.13 19.40 4.97
N SER A 376 23.16 19.29 5.79
CA SER A 376 23.12 19.68 7.20
C SER A 376 22.89 21.18 7.41
N ASP A 377 23.12 22.01 6.40
CA ASP A 377 22.81 23.43 6.36
C ASP A 377 21.32 23.73 6.05
N GLN A 378 20.58 22.73 5.60
CA GLN A 378 19.17 22.89 5.24
C GLN A 378 18.25 22.81 6.47
N VAL A 379 17.06 23.39 6.36
CA VAL A 379 16.05 23.35 7.41
C VAL A 379 15.42 21.96 7.51
N GLN A 380 14.89 21.65 8.69
CA GLN A 380 14.07 20.45 8.89
C GLN A 380 12.93 20.41 7.88
N GLY A 381 12.71 19.23 7.28
CA GLY A 381 11.66 19.04 6.29
C GLY A 381 11.97 17.95 5.27
N PHE A 382 11.09 17.80 4.30
CA PHE A 382 11.23 16.84 3.20
C PHE A 382 11.95 17.46 2.01
N TYR A 383 12.75 16.62 1.36
CA TYR A 383 13.50 16.95 0.15
C TYR A 383 13.38 15.81 -0.85
N ILE A 384 13.43 16.16 -2.13
CA ILE A 384 13.42 15.22 -3.24
C ILE A 384 14.82 15.14 -3.82
N ILE A 385 15.41 13.96 -3.82
CA ILE A 385 16.72 13.69 -4.42
C ILE A 385 16.50 13.01 -5.78
N HIS A 386 16.87 13.70 -6.83
CA HIS A 386 16.89 13.18 -8.19
C HIS A 386 18.29 12.69 -8.54
N ILE A 387 18.43 11.42 -8.86
CA ILE A 387 19.69 10.72 -9.10
C ILE A 387 19.73 10.31 -10.56
N THR A 388 20.68 10.84 -11.31
CA THR A 388 20.83 10.56 -12.74
C THR A 388 22.25 10.13 -13.06
N GLY A 389 22.42 9.20 -13.97
CA GLY A 389 23.70 8.68 -14.43
C GLY A 389 23.56 7.88 -15.72
N THR A 390 24.62 7.22 -16.16
CA THR A 390 24.52 6.28 -17.27
C THR A 390 23.65 5.11 -16.81
N ASN A 391 22.47 4.96 -17.38
CA ASN A 391 21.45 3.95 -17.02
C ASN A 391 20.83 4.10 -15.62
N ILE A 392 20.90 5.29 -15.01
CA ILE A 392 20.29 5.57 -13.70
C ILE A 392 19.41 6.82 -13.83
N ASN A 393 18.14 6.68 -13.46
CA ASN A 393 17.22 7.79 -13.29
C ASN A 393 16.26 7.42 -12.15
N LYS A 394 16.57 7.87 -10.93
CA LYS A 394 15.80 7.54 -9.72
C LYS A 394 15.45 8.81 -8.96
N VAL A 395 14.28 8.78 -8.33
CA VAL A 395 13.81 9.85 -7.44
C VAL A 395 13.57 9.23 -6.06
N LYS A 396 14.12 9.85 -5.04
CA LYS A 396 13.95 9.42 -3.64
C LYS A 396 13.53 10.60 -2.78
N LYS A 397 12.58 10.38 -1.88
CA LYS A 397 12.21 11.33 -0.84
C LYS A 397 13.06 11.09 0.40
N VAL A 398 13.61 12.16 0.96
CA VAL A 398 14.35 12.11 2.22
C VAL A 398 13.82 13.14 3.22
N SER A 399 14.02 12.85 4.49
CA SER A 399 13.59 13.72 5.59
C SER A 399 14.80 14.18 6.40
N ILE A 400 14.87 15.51 6.65
CA ILE A 400 15.82 16.10 7.58
C ILE A 400 15.11 16.38 8.90
N VAL A 401 15.66 15.85 9.99
CA VAL A 401 15.19 16.05 11.36
C VAL A 401 16.34 16.67 12.17
N LYS A 402 16.07 17.78 12.89
CA LYS A 402 17.05 18.48 13.73
C LYS A 402 16.55 18.55 15.15
#